data_5e9792a45886e37af13f0e8d642ccd30
#
_entry.id   5e9792a45886e37af13f0e8d642ccd30
#
_cell.length_a   1.000
_cell.length_b   1.000
_cell.length_c   1.000
_cell.angle_alpha   90.00
_cell.angle_beta   90.00
_cell.angle_gamma   90.00
#
_symmetry.space_group_name_H-M   'P 1'
#
loop_
_entity.id
_entity.type
_entity.pdbx_description
1 polymer ?
#
loop_
_entity_poly.entity_id
_entity_poly.type
_entity_poly.pdbx_seq_one_letter_code
_entity_poly.pdbx_strand_id
1 'polypeptide(L)'
;MGKNQKNKKEEKWADKAGSLSQERKIREKEIEEKGDIHLKNWGQMTLEGNEGKRRIHLLSIIGEVEGHENASGNAKTTKYDHVLPMLAQIEDDAQIEGMLVLLNTSGGDVDAGLAIAEMIASMSIPVVSLVLGGSHSIGVPLAVASDHSFIVPSGTMMVHPVRMSGMVIGTAQTYEYFEMIQDRILNFV
;
A
#
# COMPACT_ATOMS: atom_id res chain seq x y z
N MET A 1 -31.98 -51.43 22.09
CA MET A 1 -30.57 -51.04 22.01
C MET A 1 -30.29 -49.82 21.09
N GLY A 2 -31.24 -49.29 20.29
CA GLY A 2 -30.96 -48.24 19.29
C GLY A 2 -30.97 -46.78 19.76
N LYS A 3 -31.62 -46.42 20.87
CA LYS A 3 -31.75 -45.01 21.32
C LYS A 3 -30.46 -44.42 21.92
N ASN A 4 -29.61 -45.23 22.55
CA ASN A 4 -28.39 -44.76 23.23
C ASN A 4 -27.22 -44.42 22.24
N GLN A 5 -27.23 -45.01 21.05
CA GLN A 5 -26.22 -44.72 20.03
C GLN A 5 -26.55 -43.44 19.22
N LYS A 6 -27.83 -43.11 19.10
CA LYS A 6 -28.26 -41.88 18.39
C LYS A 6 -27.91 -40.63 19.22
N ASN A 7 -28.19 -40.65 20.51
CA ASN A 7 -27.83 -39.55 21.43
C ASN A 7 -26.31 -39.27 21.48
N LYS A 8 -25.48 -40.33 21.54
CA LYS A 8 -24.02 -40.16 21.54
C LYS A 8 -23.48 -39.56 20.23
N LYS A 9 -24.13 -39.82 19.08
CA LYS A 9 -23.76 -39.20 17.83
C LYS A 9 -24.15 -37.72 17.78
N GLU A 10 -25.35 -37.37 18.26
CA GLU A 10 -25.83 -35.99 18.31
C GLU A 10 -25.00 -35.11 19.26
N GLU A 11 -24.64 -35.62 20.44
CA GLU A 11 -23.71 -34.94 21.36
C GLU A 11 -22.33 -34.71 20.73
N LYS A 12 -21.78 -35.71 20.05
CA LYS A 12 -20.48 -35.58 19.36
C LYS A 12 -20.48 -34.57 18.19
N TRP A 13 -21.64 -34.41 17.51
CA TRP A 13 -21.81 -33.40 16.48
C TRP A 13 -21.99 -32.00 17.07
N ALA A 14 -22.69 -31.86 18.18
CA ALA A 14 -22.85 -30.60 18.90
C ALA A 14 -21.51 -30.08 19.46
N ASP A 15 -20.69 -30.95 20.07
CA ASP A 15 -19.36 -30.62 20.56
C ASP A 15 -18.41 -30.19 19.42
N LYS A 16 -18.45 -30.91 18.30
CA LYS A 16 -17.64 -30.57 17.14
C LYS A 16 -18.06 -29.24 16.49
N ALA A 17 -19.35 -28.94 16.43
CA ALA A 17 -19.88 -27.68 15.96
C ALA A 17 -19.51 -26.51 16.89
N GLY A 18 -19.52 -26.73 18.21
CA GLY A 18 -19.07 -25.76 19.22
C GLY A 18 -17.57 -25.46 19.09
N SER A 19 -16.73 -26.50 18.93
CA SER A 19 -15.29 -26.33 18.71
C SER A 19 -14.96 -25.53 17.42
N LEU A 20 -15.61 -25.87 16.29
CA LEU A 20 -15.44 -25.16 15.03
C LEU A 20 -15.88 -23.69 15.12
N SER A 21 -16.93 -23.41 15.89
CA SER A 21 -17.40 -22.04 16.13
C SER A 21 -16.41 -21.22 16.98
N GLN A 22 -15.77 -21.85 17.96
CA GLN A 22 -14.73 -21.21 18.76
C GLN A 22 -13.45 -20.97 17.96
N GLU A 23 -12.98 -21.94 17.19
CA GLU A 23 -11.82 -21.80 16.32
C GLU A 23 -12.01 -20.68 15.29
N ARG A 24 -13.22 -20.58 14.74
CA ARG A 24 -13.57 -19.49 13.81
C ARG A 24 -13.51 -18.11 14.49
N LYS A 25 -14.04 -17.97 15.70
CA LYS A 25 -13.98 -16.71 16.47
C LYS A 25 -12.56 -16.31 16.86
N ILE A 26 -11.71 -17.28 17.19
CA ILE A 26 -10.29 -17.04 17.48
C ILE A 26 -9.59 -16.54 16.22
N ARG A 27 -9.83 -17.20 15.10
CA ARG A 27 -9.23 -16.82 13.81
C ARG A 27 -9.71 -15.44 13.33
N GLU A 28 -10.98 -15.11 13.50
CA GLU A 28 -11.54 -13.78 13.20
C GLU A 28 -10.87 -12.69 14.05
N LYS A 29 -10.66 -12.93 15.36
CA LYS A 29 -9.93 -12.03 16.24
C LYS A 29 -8.47 -11.84 15.84
N GLU A 30 -7.78 -12.92 15.51
CA GLU A 30 -6.38 -12.86 15.06
C GLU A 30 -6.23 -12.08 13.75
N ILE A 31 -7.20 -12.20 12.83
CA ILE A 31 -7.22 -11.44 11.58
C ILE A 31 -7.47 -9.94 11.86
N GLU A 32 -8.40 -9.64 12.75
CA GLU A 32 -8.72 -8.26 13.16
C GLU A 32 -7.52 -7.60 13.86
N GLU A 33 -6.86 -8.27 14.80
CA GLU A 33 -5.66 -7.78 15.46
C GLU A 33 -4.49 -7.57 14.50
N LYS A 34 -4.28 -8.48 13.53
CA LYS A 34 -3.25 -8.31 12.49
C LYS A 34 -3.58 -7.14 11.57
N GLY A 35 -4.83 -6.98 11.15
CA GLY A 35 -5.29 -5.84 10.35
C GLY A 35 -5.06 -4.50 11.06
N ASP A 36 -5.36 -4.42 12.35
CA ASP A 36 -5.13 -3.24 13.18
C ASP A 36 -3.62 -2.88 13.30
N ILE A 37 -2.76 -3.88 13.41
CA ILE A 37 -1.31 -3.68 13.46
C ILE A 37 -0.80 -3.17 12.12
N HIS A 38 -1.25 -3.73 11.00
CA HIS A 38 -0.88 -3.25 9.67
C HIS A 38 -1.34 -1.81 9.42
N LEU A 39 -2.57 -1.48 9.79
CA LEU A 39 -3.09 -0.12 9.66
C LEU A 39 -2.28 0.88 10.49
N LYS A 40 -1.96 0.54 11.76
CA LYS A 40 -1.22 1.44 12.67
C LYS A 40 0.24 1.63 12.25
N ASN A 41 0.89 0.57 11.80
CA ASN A 41 2.33 0.60 11.53
C ASN A 41 2.66 1.03 10.09
N TRP A 42 1.77 0.70 9.13
CA TRP A 42 2.07 0.80 7.70
C TRP A 42 1.05 1.65 6.92
N GLY A 43 -0.07 2.05 7.53
CA GLY A 43 -1.16 2.76 6.85
C GLY A 43 -1.82 1.91 5.76
N GLN A 44 -1.89 0.60 5.95
CA GLN A 44 -2.39 -0.35 4.95
C GLN A 44 -3.40 -1.30 5.57
N MET A 45 -4.43 -1.64 4.82
CA MET A 45 -5.42 -2.64 5.22
C MET A 45 -6.16 -3.22 4.02
N THR A 46 -6.71 -4.40 4.14
CA THR A 46 -7.65 -4.95 3.17
C THR A 46 -9.07 -4.71 3.64
N LEU A 47 -9.87 -4.05 2.82
CA LEU A 47 -11.30 -3.81 3.07
C LEU A 47 -12.10 -4.95 2.47
N GLU A 48 -12.97 -5.55 3.27
CA GLU A 48 -13.95 -6.52 2.80
C GLU A 48 -15.28 -5.83 2.54
N GLY A 49 -15.81 -5.97 1.31
CA GLY A 49 -17.13 -5.43 0.95
C GLY A 49 -18.26 -6.10 1.72
N ASN A 50 -19.41 -5.38 1.84
CA ASN A 50 -20.62 -5.82 2.54
C ASN A 50 -21.14 -7.09 1.98
N GLU A 51 -20.82 -8.18 1.99
CA GLU A 51 -21.23 -9.51 1.53
C GLU A 51 -20.04 -10.48 1.36
N GLY A 52 -18.82 -10.04 1.76
CA GLY A 52 -17.62 -10.86 1.66
C GLY A 52 -17.19 -11.19 0.22
N LYS A 53 -17.73 -10.43 -0.78
CA LYS A 53 -17.52 -10.73 -2.18
C LYS A 53 -16.44 -9.90 -2.87
N ARG A 54 -15.97 -8.83 -2.22
CA ARG A 54 -14.94 -7.96 -2.81
C ARG A 54 -13.92 -7.59 -1.78
N ARG A 55 -12.66 -7.77 -2.12
CA ARG A 55 -11.52 -7.40 -1.27
C ARG A 55 -10.72 -6.33 -1.99
N ILE A 56 -10.71 -5.14 -1.42
CA ILE A 56 -9.95 -4.00 -1.91
C ILE A 56 -8.81 -3.71 -0.93
N HIS A 57 -7.59 -3.67 -1.42
CA HIS A 57 -6.46 -3.26 -0.60
C HIS A 57 -6.36 -1.74 -0.54
N LEU A 58 -6.21 -1.19 0.66
CA LEU A 58 -5.96 0.22 0.91
C LEU A 58 -4.48 0.44 1.19
N LEU A 59 -3.80 1.22 0.36
CA LEU A 59 -2.42 1.66 0.53
C LEU A 59 -2.40 3.16 0.80
N SER A 60 -1.79 3.60 1.90
CA SER A 60 -1.62 5.03 2.20
C SER A 60 -0.17 5.45 1.99
N ILE A 61 0.05 6.46 1.15
CA ILE A 61 1.34 7.13 0.95
C ILE A 61 1.23 8.52 1.56
N ILE A 62 1.68 8.64 2.82
CA ILE A 62 1.50 9.84 3.64
C ILE A 62 2.85 10.30 4.19
N GLY A 63 3.10 11.61 4.08
CA GLY A 63 4.36 12.22 4.49
C GLY A 63 5.43 12.12 3.40
N GLU A 64 6.70 12.11 3.79
CA GLU A 64 7.82 12.02 2.87
C GLU A 64 8.04 10.58 2.39
N VAL A 65 8.36 10.40 1.13
CA VAL A 65 8.77 9.09 0.58
C VAL A 65 10.23 8.87 0.97
N GLU A 66 10.43 7.91 1.87
CA GLU A 66 11.74 7.57 2.43
C GLU A 66 12.45 6.55 1.54
N GLY A 67 13.72 6.84 1.21
CA GLY A 67 14.57 5.99 0.39
C GLY A 67 15.51 5.13 1.20
N HIS A 68 16.80 5.12 0.81
CA HIS A 68 17.85 4.33 1.48
C HIS A 68 18.29 4.89 2.83
N GLU A 69 18.04 6.17 3.09
CA GLU A 69 18.35 6.82 4.36
C GLU A 69 17.07 6.99 5.18
N ASN A 70 17.14 6.70 6.46
CA ASN A 70 16.03 6.95 7.37
C ASN A 70 15.86 8.45 7.61
N ALA A 71 14.65 8.95 7.43
CA ALA A 71 14.32 10.31 7.84
C ALA A 71 14.42 10.48 9.36
N SER A 72 14.48 11.73 9.83
CA SER A 72 14.53 12.01 11.26
C SER A 72 13.35 11.37 12.00
N GLY A 73 13.58 10.83 13.21
CA GLY A 73 12.58 10.04 13.94
C GLY A 73 11.24 10.69 14.26
N ASN A 74 11.07 12.00 13.96
CA ASN A 74 9.83 12.75 14.12
C ASN A 74 9.12 13.04 12.80
N ALA A 75 9.67 12.64 11.65
CA ALA A 75 9.04 12.83 10.35
C ALA A 75 7.95 11.76 10.10
N LYS A 76 6.86 12.18 9.47
CA LYS A 76 5.89 11.24 8.88
C LYS A 76 6.45 10.78 7.55
N THR A 77 6.66 9.48 7.39
CA THR A 77 7.26 8.92 6.18
C THR A 77 6.50 7.70 5.68
N THR A 78 6.60 7.47 4.38
CA THR A 78 6.24 6.21 3.74
C THR A 78 7.52 5.51 3.31
N LYS A 79 7.76 4.31 3.85
CA LYS A 79 8.97 3.53 3.61
C LYS A 79 8.80 2.61 2.40
N TYR A 80 9.58 2.83 1.36
CA TYR A 80 9.48 2.06 0.12
C TYR A 80 9.81 0.58 0.30
N ASP A 81 10.74 0.24 1.18
CA ASP A 81 11.14 -1.12 1.52
C ASP A 81 10.02 -1.93 2.22
N HIS A 82 9.00 -1.24 2.75
CA HIS A 82 7.78 -1.85 3.25
C HIS A 82 6.69 -1.93 2.17
N VAL A 83 6.63 -0.93 1.30
CA VAL A 83 5.60 -0.84 0.26
C VAL A 83 5.83 -1.87 -0.85
N LEU A 84 7.07 -2.01 -1.35
CA LEU A 84 7.36 -2.91 -2.46
C LEU A 84 7.02 -4.39 -2.19
N PRO A 85 7.43 -4.99 -1.04
CA PRO A 85 7.03 -6.36 -0.74
C PRO A 85 5.53 -6.54 -0.57
N MET A 86 4.83 -5.51 -0.07
CA MET A 86 3.38 -5.53 0.07
C MET A 86 2.68 -5.49 -1.29
N LEU A 87 3.14 -4.66 -2.22
CA LEU A 87 2.62 -4.64 -3.59
C LEU A 87 2.82 -5.99 -4.29
N ALA A 88 3.98 -6.62 -4.11
CA ALA A 88 4.23 -7.96 -4.62
C ALA A 88 3.28 -9.02 -4.01
N GLN A 89 3.01 -8.92 -2.71
CA GLN A 89 2.05 -9.82 -2.05
C GLN A 89 0.61 -9.60 -2.54
N ILE A 90 0.22 -8.34 -2.79
CA ILE A 90 -1.11 -8.00 -3.31
C ILE A 90 -1.28 -8.56 -4.72
N GLU A 91 -0.26 -8.44 -5.56
CA GLU A 91 -0.26 -8.97 -6.93
C GLU A 91 -0.42 -10.52 -6.97
N ASP A 92 0.16 -11.22 -5.98
CA ASP A 92 0.09 -12.69 -5.87
C ASP A 92 -1.22 -13.17 -5.18
N ASP A 93 -1.97 -12.31 -4.50
CA ASP A 93 -3.20 -12.67 -3.78
C ASP A 93 -4.43 -12.62 -4.70
N ALA A 94 -4.79 -13.76 -5.29
CA ALA A 94 -5.97 -13.90 -6.15
C ALA A 94 -7.32 -13.52 -5.48
N GLN A 95 -7.36 -13.22 -4.20
CA GLN A 95 -8.56 -12.76 -3.50
C GLN A 95 -8.69 -11.24 -3.50
N ILE A 96 -7.63 -10.50 -3.82
CA ILE A 96 -7.66 -9.04 -3.92
C ILE A 96 -8.10 -8.65 -5.33
N GLU A 97 -9.22 -7.93 -5.42
CA GLU A 97 -9.85 -7.55 -6.68
C GLU A 97 -9.49 -6.14 -7.14
N GLY A 98 -8.75 -5.39 -6.32
CA GLY A 98 -8.30 -4.04 -6.66
C GLY A 98 -7.60 -3.36 -5.51
N MET A 99 -7.01 -2.20 -5.79
CA MET A 99 -6.29 -1.39 -4.81
C MET A 99 -6.73 0.07 -4.88
N LEU A 100 -6.83 0.70 -3.69
CA LEU A 100 -7.02 2.14 -3.54
C LEU A 100 -5.76 2.74 -2.89
N VAL A 101 -5.10 3.65 -3.60
CA VAL A 101 -3.92 4.38 -3.12
C VAL A 101 -4.35 5.77 -2.63
N LEU A 102 -4.19 6.03 -1.34
CA LEU A 102 -4.45 7.35 -0.74
C LEU A 102 -3.14 8.14 -0.68
N LEU A 103 -3.15 9.34 -1.23
CA LEU A 103 -1.96 10.19 -1.37
C LEU A 103 -2.11 11.49 -0.59
N ASN A 104 -1.14 11.74 0.29
CA ASN A 104 -0.90 13.04 0.91
C ASN A 104 0.60 13.17 1.23
N THR A 105 1.39 13.49 0.22
CA THR A 105 2.86 13.49 0.27
C THR A 105 3.46 14.77 -0.28
N SER A 106 4.54 15.20 0.34
CA SER A 106 5.40 16.28 -0.17
C SER A 106 6.40 15.81 -1.25
N GLY A 107 6.44 14.52 -1.53
CA GLY A 107 7.48 13.87 -2.32
C GLY A 107 8.54 13.24 -1.44
N GLY A 108 9.77 13.18 -1.92
CA GLY A 108 10.89 12.59 -1.20
C GLY A 108 11.92 11.98 -2.13
N ASP A 109 12.44 10.80 -1.78
CA ASP A 109 13.44 10.09 -2.56
C ASP A 109 12.89 9.67 -3.94
N VAL A 110 13.62 10.05 -5.00
CA VAL A 110 13.16 9.85 -6.39
C VAL A 110 13.21 8.38 -6.79
N ASP A 111 14.28 7.68 -6.44
CA ASP A 111 14.43 6.27 -6.80
C ASP A 111 13.40 5.39 -6.09
N ALA A 112 13.16 5.65 -4.81
CA ALA A 112 12.13 4.98 -4.03
C ALA A 112 10.71 5.25 -4.59
N GLY A 113 10.41 6.51 -4.89
CA GLY A 113 9.10 6.90 -5.44
C GLY A 113 8.85 6.33 -6.83
N LEU A 114 9.85 6.35 -7.73
CA LEU A 114 9.74 5.71 -9.04
C LEU A 114 9.58 4.19 -8.91
N ALA A 115 10.32 3.54 -8.01
CA ALA A 115 10.18 2.10 -7.80
C ALA A 115 8.74 1.72 -7.37
N ILE A 116 8.14 2.50 -6.47
CA ILE A 116 6.73 2.29 -6.08
C ILE A 116 5.79 2.57 -7.27
N ALA A 117 6.01 3.66 -8.00
CA ALA A 117 5.16 4.03 -9.12
C ALA A 117 5.18 2.99 -10.25
N GLU A 118 6.36 2.51 -10.63
CA GLU A 118 6.54 1.44 -11.62
C GLU A 118 5.88 0.13 -11.18
N MET A 119 6.01 -0.21 -9.88
CA MET A 119 5.35 -1.39 -9.33
C MET A 119 3.82 -1.25 -9.40
N ILE A 120 3.26 -0.09 -9.03
CA ILE A 120 1.83 0.19 -9.14
C ILE A 120 1.36 0.09 -10.60
N ALA A 121 2.09 0.72 -11.54
CA ALA A 121 1.76 0.70 -12.96
C ALA A 121 1.84 -0.70 -13.59
N SER A 122 2.61 -1.62 -13.00
CA SER A 122 2.76 -3.00 -13.48
C SER A 122 1.74 -3.98 -12.90
N MET A 123 0.88 -3.56 -11.97
CA MET A 123 -0.09 -4.46 -11.33
C MET A 123 -1.17 -4.93 -12.31
N SER A 124 -1.56 -6.20 -12.19
CA SER A 124 -2.61 -6.82 -13.02
C SER A 124 -4.02 -6.53 -12.52
N ILE A 125 -4.16 -6.14 -11.25
CA ILE A 125 -5.45 -5.76 -10.64
C ILE A 125 -5.75 -4.27 -10.88
N PRO A 126 -7.02 -3.85 -10.93
CA PRO A 126 -7.39 -2.45 -11.04
C PRO A 126 -6.86 -1.61 -9.87
N VAL A 127 -6.18 -0.52 -10.17
CA VAL A 127 -5.66 0.42 -9.18
C VAL A 127 -6.27 1.80 -9.37
N VAL A 128 -6.69 2.42 -8.27
CA VAL A 128 -7.21 3.79 -8.24
C VAL A 128 -6.39 4.60 -7.25
N SER A 129 -5.95 5.78 -7.64
CA SER A 129 -5.33 6.75 -6.74
C SER A 129 -6.28 7.88 -6.37
N LEU A 130 -6.17 8.35 -5.13
CA LEU A 130 -6.91 9.49 -4.61
C LEU A 130 -5.98 10.44 -3.85
N VAL A 131 -5.77 11.62 -4.42
CA VAL A 131 -5.02 12.72 -3.78
C VAL A 131 -5.95 13.46 -2.83
N LEU A 132 -5.71 13.33 -1.50
CA LEU A 132 -6.53 13.91 -0.44
C LEU A 132 -6.04 15.27 0.07
N GLY A 133 -4.76 15.58 -0.13
CA GLY A 133 -4.15 16.84 0.26
C GLY A 133 -3.15 17.28 -0.79
N GLY A 134 -1.88 16.92 -0.62
CA GLY A 134 -0.83 17.15 -1.60
C GLY A 134 -0.31 15.87 -2.24
N SER A 135 0.08 15.95 -3.51
CA SER A 135 0.93 14.93 -4.15
C SER A 135 2.00 15.66 -4.95
N HIS A 136 3.10 16.01 -4.28
CA HIS A 136 4.10 16.91 -4.82
C HIS A 136 5.37 16.18 -5.24
N SER A 137 6.14 16.76 -6.19
CA SER A 137 7.43 16.23 -6.63
C SER A 137 7.26 14.78 -7.11
N ILE A 138 7.98 13.81 -6.52
CA ILE A 138 7.87 12.38 -6.85
C ILE A 138 6.48 11.78 -6.49
N GLY A 139 5.66 12.49 -5.72
CA GLY A 139 4.27 12.14 -5.49
C GLY A 139 3.41 12.22 -6.75
N VAL A 140 3.81 13.00 -7.77
CA VAL A 140 3.06 13.10 -9.02
C VAL A 140 3.11 11.80 -9.82
N PRO A 141 4.28 11.19 -10.10
CA PRO A 141 4.35 9.84 -10.65
C PRO A 141 3.52 8.82 -9.86
N LEU A 142 3.58 8.84 -8.53
CA LEU A 142 2.78 7.95 -7.68
C LEU A 142 1.26 8.12 -7.89
N ALA A 143 0.81 9.35 -8.11
CA ALA A 143 -0.61 9.62 -8.36
C ALA A 143 -1.07 9.14 -9.73
N VAL A 144 -0.24 9.27 -10.77
CA VAL A 144 -0.60 8.93 -12.16
C VAL A 144 -0.26 7.48 -12.55
N ALA A 145 0.43 6.74 -11.68
CA ALA A 145 0.75 5.33 -11.89
C ALA A 145 -0.46 4.39 -11.94
N SER A 146 -1.58 4.82 -11.38
CA SER A 146 -2.82 4.04 -11.29
C SER A 146 -3.64 4.12 -12.57
N ASP A 147 -4.51 3.12 -12.82
CA ASP A 147 -5.44 3.12 -13.96
C ASP A 147 -6.36 4.34 -13.97
N HIS A 148 -6.74 4.81 -12.78
CA HIS A 148 -7.56 6.01 -12.60
C HIS A 148 -7.05 6.85 -11.43
N SER A 149 -6.91 8.15 -11.67
CA SER A 149 -6.42 9.11 -10.67
C SER A 149 -7.49 10.16 -10.37
N PHE A 150 -7.72 10.39 -9.07
CA PHE A 150 -8.64 11.41 -8.58
C PHE A 150 -7.93 12.37 -7.64
N ILE A 151 -8.37 13.62 -7.65
CA ILE A 151 -7.93 14.64 -6.70
C ILE A 151 -9.16 15.32 -6.10
N VAL A 152 -9.16 15.51 -4.79
CA VAL A 152 -10.24 16.27 -4.12
C VAL A 152 -10.15 17.75 -4.48
N PRO A 153 -11.26 18.53 -4.39
CA PRO A 153 -11.26 19.96 -4.76
C PRO A 153 -10.24 20.81 -4.02
N SER A 154 -9.87 20.43 -2.80
CA SER A 154 -8.83 21.10 -2.00
C SER A 154 -7.43 20.53 -2.19
N GLY A 155 -7.29 19.48 -2.99
CA GLY A 155 -6.02 18.82 -3.26
C GLY A 155 -5.14 19.65 -4.20
N THR A 156 -3.83 19.44 -4.09
CA THR A 156 -2.83 20.11 -4.93
C THR A 156 -1.78 19.13 -5.42
N MET A 157 -1.31 19.35 -6.65
CA MET A 157 -0.18 18.63 -7.22
C MET A 157 0.84 19.65 -7.71
N MET A 158 2.12 19.41 -7.43
CA MET A 158 3.20 20.30 -7.85
C MET A 158 4.33 19.49 -8.49
N VAL A 159 4.62 19.81 -9.74
CA VAL A 159 5.79 19.32 -10.46
C VAL A 159 6.89 20.39 -10.40
N HIS A 160 8.11 19.98 -10.16
CA HIS A 160 9.29 20.85 -10.20
C HIS A 160 10.50 20.04 -10.68
N PRO A 161 11.55 20.69 -11.22
CA PRO A 161 12.80 20.00 -11.57
C PRO A 161 13.43 19.30 -10.36
N VAL A 162 14.16 18.22 -10.62
CA VAL A 162 14.93 17.50 -9.59
C VAL A 162 15.86 18.47 -8.87
N ARG A 163 15.91 18.36 -7.54
CA ARG A 163 16.76 19.20 -6.68
C ARG A 163 17.74 18.32 -5.94
N MET A 164 18.95 18.83 -5.76
CA MET A 164 19.97 18.23 -4.92
C MET A 164 20.42 19.24 -3.86
N SER A 165 20.69 18.72 -2.68
CA SER A 165 21.44 19.45 -1.64
C SER A 165 22.61 18.59 -1.19
N GLY A 166 23.80 19.18 -1.09
CA GLY A 166 24.98 18.46 -0.61
C GLY A 166 26.25 18.87 -1.35
N MET A 167 27.33 18.11 -1.12
CA MET A 167 28.62 18.33 -1.78
C MET A 167 28.57 17.75 -3.21
N VAL A 168 28.92 18.56 -4.20
CA VAL A 168 29.04 18.13 -5.59
C VAL A 168 30.50 17.79 -5.89
N ILE A 169 30.75 16.54 -6.28
CA ILE A 169 32.05 16.05 -6.72
C ILE A 169 31.93 15.66 -8.19
N GLY A 170 32.70 16.33 -9.08
CA GLY A 170 32.63 16.12 -10.53
C GLY A 170 31.38 16.76 -11.17
N THR A 171 31.48 18.05 -11.49
CA THR A 171 30.34 18.87 -11.93
C THR A 171 29.65 18.34 -13.19
N ALA A 172 30.41 17.93 -14.23
CA ALA A 172 29.84 17.43 -15.47
C ALA A 172 29.06 16.11 -15.26
N GLN A 173 29.66 15.16 -14.60
CA GLN A 173 29.04 13.85 -14.32
C GLN A 173 27.81 13.98 -13.41
N THR A 174 27.85 14.90 -12.46
CA THR A 174 26.71 15.19 -11.59
C THR A 174 25.55 15.78 -12.37
N TYR A 175 25.84 16.71 -13.30
CA TYR A 175 24.81 17.30 -14.17
C TYR A 175 24.15 16.25 -15.06
N GLU A 176 24.93 15.43 -15.76
CA GLU A 176 24.43 14.33 -16.59
C GLU A 176 23.57 13.34 -15.79
N TYR A 177 23.97 13.02 -14.56
CA TYR A 177 23.20 12.16 -13.67
C TYR A 177 21.83 12.77 -13.32
N PHE A 178 21.77 14.08 -13.04
CA PHE A 178 20.50 14.75 -12.73
C PHE A 178 19.61 14.91 -13.96
N GLU A 179 20.17 15.15 -15.15
CA GLU A 179 19.39 15.09 -16.40
C GLU A 179 18.76 13.72 -16.59
N MET A 180 19.52 12.65 -16.39
CA MET A 180 19.00 11.28 -16.48
C MET A 180 17.86 11.02 -15.49
N ILE A 181 17.99 11.47 -14.24
CA ILE A 181 16.91 11.32 -13.25
C ILE A 181 15.68 12.13 -13.65
N GLN A 182 15.88 13.37 -14.14
CA GLN A 182 14.80 14.22 -14.61
C GLN A 182 14.05 13.56 -15.78
N ASP A 183 14.79 12.99 -16.74
CA ASP A 183 14.22 12.30 -17.89
C ASP A 183 13.43 11.06 -17.50
N ARG A 184 13.88 10.31 -16.49
CA ARG A 184 13.12 9.16 -15.95
C ARG A 184 11.75 9.58 -15.44
N ILE A 185 11.67 10.70 -14.71
CA ILE A 185 10.39 11.23 -14.22
C ILE A 185 9.51 11.69 -15.38
N LEU A 186 10.08 12.45 -16.33
CA LEU A 186 9.33 12.97 -17.49
C LEU A 186 8.82 11.87 -18.41
N ASN A 187 9.56 10.78 -18.56
CA ASN A 187 9.14 9.64 -19.37
C ASN A 187 8.07 8.78 -18.68
N PHE A 188 7.98 8.85 -17.35
CA PHE A 188 6.97 8.12 -16.59
C PHE A 188 5.62 8.83 -16.58
N VAL A 189 5.60 10.17 -16.48
CA VAL A 189 4.40 11.01 -16.40
C VAL A 189 3.86 11.35 -17.80
#